data_504a1dfa9241d36230594972ec289fb5
#
_entry.id   504a1dfa9241d36230594972ec289fb5
#
_cell.length_a   1.000
_cell.length_b   1.000
_cell.length_c   1.000
_cell.angle_alpha   90.00
_cell.angle_beta   90.00
_cell.angle_gamma   90.00
#
_symmetry.space_group_name_H-M   'P 1'
#
loop_
_entity.id
_entity.type
_entity.pdbx_description
1 polymer ?
#
loop_
_entity_poly.entity_id
_entity_poly.type
_entity_poly.pdbx_seq_one_letter_code
_entity_poly.pdbx_strand_id
1 'polypeptide(L)'
;MSEKAQYRTRQITELENYLCFMEGKHVTVSDICKYFKSQGISIGTTTVYRQLDRMVEQGLVAKYVVDGTSSACFEYLGHDEHCHKHICFHCKCEKCGKVIHLECGEMTHLGEHMLEDHGFQWDFTRTVFYGICEECRGK
;
A
#
# COMPACT_ATOMS: atom_id res chain seq x y z
N MET A 1 -15.40 2.84 31.04
CA MET A 1 -14.65 2.10 29.99
C MET A 1 -13.44 1.41 30.60
N SER A 2 -13.17 0.18 30.19
CA SER A 2 -12.00 -0.54 30.68
C SER A 2 -10.72 0.05 30.10
N GLU A 3 -9.61 -0.06 30.81
CA GLU A 3 -8.29 0.39 30.35
C GLU A 3 -7.91 -0.25 29.02
N LYS A 4 -8.32 -1.50 28.79
CA LYS A 4 -8.09 -2.21 27.53
C LYS A 4 -8.77 -1.53 26.34
N ALA A 5 -9.98 -1.03 26.52
CA ALA A 5 -10.70 -0.33 25.46
C ALA A 5 -10.04 1.01 25.12
N GLN A 6 -9.58 1.75 26.13
CA GLN A 6 -8.87 3.02 25.93
C GLN A 6 -7.52 2.80 25.22
N TYR A 7 -6.79 1.77 25.62
CA TYR A 7 -5.52 1.41 25.01
C TYR A 7 -5.69 1.05 23.52
N ARG A 8 -6.70 0.24 23.23
CA ARG A 8 -7.03 -0.18 21.86
C ARG A 8 -7.39 1.02 20.99
N THR A 9 -8.21 1.94 21.51
CA THR A 9 -8.61 3.15 20.80
C THR A 9 -7.39 4.02 20.49
N ARG A 10 -6.47 4.14 21.45
CA ARG A 10 -5.24 4.88 21.28
C ARG A 10 -4.38 4.29 20.17
N GLN A 11 -4.25 2.97 20.13
CA GLN A 11 -3.49 2.28 19.07
C GLN A 11 -4.08 2.57 17.69
N ILE A 12 -5.40 2.52 17.56
CA ILE A 12 -6.09 2.79 16.31
C ILE A 12 -5.85 4.24 15.86
N THR A 13 -5.99 5.19 16.79
CA THR A 13 -5.78 6.61 16.50
C THR A 13 -4.34 6.87 16.04
N GLU A 14 -3.36 6.29 16.71
CA GLU A 14 -1.95 6.42 16.34
C GLU A 14 -1.66 5.83 14.96
N LEU A 15 -2.28 4.69 14.64
CA LEU A 15 -2.15 4.08 13.33
C LEU A 15 -2.73 4.97 12.23
N GLU A 16 -3.91 5.53 12.44
CA GLU A 16 -4.53 6.45 11.50
C GLU A 16 -3.67 7.70 11.29
N ASN A 17 -3.13 8.26 12.36
CA ASN A 17 -2.23 9.42 12.28
C ASN A 17 -0.97 9.12 11.48
N TYR A 18 -0.38 7.95 11.70
CA TYR A 18 0.79 7.51 10.94
C TYR A 18 0.48 7.38 9.45
N LEU A 19 -0.64 6.76 9.12
CA LEU A 19 -1.06 6.56 7.74
C LEU A 19 -1.35 7.90 7.05
N CYS A 20 -1.99 8.83 7.75
CA CYS A 20 -2.22 10.19 7.24
C CYS A 20 -0.91 10.89 6.93
N PHE A 21 0.07 10.75 7.80
CA PHE A 21 1.41 11.32 7.60
C PHE A 21 2.09 10.71 6.37
N MET A 22 1.84 9.43 6.12
CA MET A 22 2.42 8.69 5.01
C MET A 22 1.54 8.68 3.76
N GLU A 23 0.59 9.61 3.65
CA GLU A 23 -0.31 9.71 2.50
C GLU A 23 0.48 9.76 1.19
N GLY A 24 0.05 8.96 0.22
CA GLY A 24 0.71 8.84 -1.08
C GLY A 24 1.93 7.94 -1.10
N LYS A 25 2.34 7.40 0.04
CA LYS A 25 3.48 6.48 0.13
C LYS A 25 3.01 5.07 0.44
N HIS A 26 3.71 4.09 -0.09
CA HIS A 26 3.41 2.68 0.18
C HIS A 26 4.14 2.24 1.45
N VAL A 27 3.41 1.62 2.35
CA VAL A 27 3.96 1.09 3.60
C VAL A 27 3.57 -0.37 3.77
N THR A 28 4.43 -1.15 4.41
CA THR A 28 4.14 -2.53 4.78
C THR A 28 3.79 -2.60 6.26
N VAL A 29 3.23 -3.73 6.69
CA VAL A 29 2.98 -3.98 8.12
C VAL A 29 4.29 -3.92 8.91
N SER A 30 5.39 -4.42 8.32
CA SER A 30 6.71 -4.35 8.93
C SER A 30 7.15 -2.90 9.20
N ASP A 31 6.93 -2.01 8.22
CA ASP A 31 7.24 -0.58 8.37
C ASP A 31 6.46 0.05 9.51
N ILE A 32 5.17 -0.28 9.59
CA ILE A 32 4.28 0.23 10.64
C ILE A 32 4.75 -0.25 12.01
N CYS A 33 5.06 -1.53 12.14
CA CYS A 33 5.54 -2.09 13.40
C CYS A 33 6.87 -1.47 13.86
N LYS A 34 7.78 -1.22 12.91
CA LYS A 34 9.06 -0.56 13.20
C LYS A 34 8.83 0.87 13.70
N TYR A 35 7.91 1.59 13.07
CA TYR A 35 7.57 2.95 13.49
C TYR A 35 7.06 2.97 14.94
N PHE A 36 6.09 2.10 15.26
CA PHE A 36 5.55 2.06 16.62
C PHE A 36 6.60 1.65 17.64
N LYS A 37 7.46 0.72 17.30
CA LYS A 37 8.57 0.31 18.17
C LYS A 37 9.50 1.50 18.45
N SER A 38 9.77 2.31 17.43
CA SER A 38 10.62 3.50 17.59
C SER A 38 9.98 4.56 18.51
N GLN A 39 8.64 4.59 18.57
CA GLN A 39 7.89 5.51 19.43
C GLN A 39 7.59 4.93 20.82
N GLY A 40 8.11 3.74 21.13
CA GLY A 40 7.85 3.07 22.39
C GLY A 40 6.43 2.54 22.55
N ILE A 41 5.70 2.40 21.45
CA ILE A 41 4.33 1.91 21.45
C ILE A 41 4.33 0.43 21.06
N SER A 42 3.72 -0.40 21.90
CA SER A 42 3.56 -1.83 21.62
C SER A 42 2.27 -2.04 20.82
N ILE A 43 2.40 -2.63 19.64
CA ILE A 43 1.23 -3.00 18.82
C ILE A 43 1.48 -4.37 18.20
N GLY A 44 0.47 -5.22 18.26
CA GLY A 44 0.56 -6.56 17.66
C GLY A 44 0.35 -6.53 16.16
N THR A 45 1.07 -7.39 15.45
CA THR A 45 0.95 -7.53 14.00
C THR A 45 -0.50 -7.84 13.59
N THR A 46 -1.18 -8.71 14.33
CA THR A 46 -2.58 -9.04 14.06
C THR A 46 -3.49 -7.82 14.16
N THR A 47 -3.25 -6.96 15.15
CA THR A 47 -4.01 -5.72 15.33
C THR A 47 -3.82 -4.79 14.12
N VAL A 48 -2.58 -4.65 13.65
CA VAL A 48 -2.27 -3.83 12.48
C VAL A 48 -3.01 -4.35 11.25
N TYR A 49 -2.95 -5.65 10.97
CA TYR A 49 -3.65 -6.26 9.84
C TYR A 49 -5.16 -6.04 9.91
N ARG A 50 -5.77 -6.24 11.07
CA ARG A 50 -7.20 -6.05 11.26
C ARG A 50 -7.63 -4.62 10.97
N GLN A 51 -6.86 -3.65 11.45
CA GLN A 51 -7.19 -2.24 11.24
C GLN A 51 -7.01 -1.84 9.77
N LEU A 52 -5.94 -2.33 9.13
CA LEU A 52 -5.71 -2.08 7.71
C LEU A 52 -6.82 -2.69 6.85
N ASP A 53 -7.22 -3.93 7.12
CA ASP A 53 -8.30 -4.59 6.40
C ASP A 53 -9.61 -3.81 6.53
N ARG A 54 -9.89 -3.32 7.73
CA ARG A 54 -11.06 -2.48 7.99
C ARG A 54 -11.03 -1.19 7.18
N MET A 55 -9.87 -0.54 7.14
CA MET A 55 -9.69 0.70 6.38
C MET A 55 -9.78 0.45 4.86
N VAL A 56 -9.34 -0.71 4.39
CA VAL A 56 -9.51 -1.11 2.99
C VAL A 56 -10.99 -1.25 2.66
N GLU A 57 -11.77 -1.90 3.52
CA GLU A 57 -13.23 -2.02 3.35
C GLU A 57 -13.92 -0.66 3.33
N GLN A 58 -13.42 0.28 4.13
CA GLN A 58 -13.96 1.65 4.19
C GLN A 58 -13.53 2.52 3.01
N GLY A 59 -12.62 2.04 2.17
CA GLY A 59 -12.11 2.82 1.04
C GLY A 59 -11.05 3.87 1.41
N LEU A 60 -10.52 3.83 2.63
CA LEU A 60 -9.51 4.78 3.10
C LEU A 60 -8.09 4.35 2.73
N VAL A 61 -7.87 3.08 2.52
CA VAL A 61 -6.56 2.48 2.25
C VAL A 61 -6.67 1.54 1.06
N ALA A 62 -5.71 1.62 0.16
CA ALA A 62 -5.56 0.67 -0.95
C ALA A 62 -4.55 -0.41 -0.55
N LYS A 63 -4.85 -1.65 -0.89
CA LYS A 63 -3.97 -2.79 -0.63
C LYS A 63 -3.41 -3.30 -1.96
N TYR A 64 -2.09 -3.40 -2.05
CA TYR A 64 -1.38 -3.91 -3.23
C TYR A 64 -0.70 -5.21 -2.87
N VAL A 65 -0.99 -6.26 -3.64
CA VAL A 65 -0.41 -7.60 -3.42
C VAL A 65 0.60 -7.88 -4.53
N VAL A 66 1.82 -8.25 -4.14
CA VAL A 66 2.87 -8.63 -5.08
C VAL A 66 3.11 -10.13 -4.94
N ASP A 67 2.93 -10.87 -6.03
CA ASP A 67 3.14 -12.31 -6.05
C ASP A 67 4.60 -12.66 -5.73
N GLY A 68 4.81 -13.72 -4.96
CA GLY A 68 6.13 -14.15 -4.54
C GLY A 68 6.69 -13.39 -3.35
N THR A 69 5.94 -12.42 -2.81
CA THR A 69 6.27 -11.76 -1.55
C THR A 69 5.22 -12.11 -0.51
N SER A 70 5.63 -12.23 0.74
CA SER A 70 4.70 -12.52 1.85
C SER A 70 4.01 -11.27 2.38
N SER A 71 4.41 -10.08 1.91
CA SER A 71 3.91 -8.81 2.42
C SER A 71 3.12 -8.04 1.37
N ALA A 72 1.99 -7.48 1.77
CA ALA A 72 1.26 -6.52 0.97
C ALA A 72 1.73 -5.10 1.29
N CYS A 73 1.61 -4.20 0.32
CA CYS A 73 1.83 -2.77 0.52
C CYS A 73 0.48 -2.09 0.72
N PHE A 74 0.46 -1.05 1.54
CA PHE A 74 -0.75 -0.29 1.82
C PHE A 74 -0.48 1.19 1.54
N GLU A 75 -1.46 1.85 0.94
CA GLU A 75 -1.39 3.29 0.64
C GLU A 75 -2.62 3.98 1.20
N TYR A 76 -2.41 5.02 2.00
CA TYR A 76 -3.52 5.82 2.53
C TYR A 76 -4.02 6.77 1.45
N LEU A 77 -5.31 6.66 1.12
CA LEU A 77 -5.94 7.43 0.06
C LEU A 77 -6.54 8.76 0.56
N GLY A 78 -6.72 8.89 1.87
CA GLY A 78 -7.35 10.06 2.46
C GLY A 78 -8.87 10.07 2.29
N HIS A 79 -9.49 11.15 2.74
CA HIS A 79 -10.93 11.35 2.65
C HIS A 79 -11.35 12.06 1.36
N ASP A 80 -10.39 12.43 0.52
CA ASP A 80 -10.66 13.24 -0.66
C ASP A 80 -10.82 12.35 -1.89
N GLU A 81 -12.03 12.28 -2.41
CA GLU A 81 -12.36 11.47 -3.59
C GLU A 81 -11.61 11.92 -4.85
N HIS A 82 -11.02 13.09 -4.82
CA HIS A 82 -10.29 13.63 -5.97
C HIS A 82 -8.84 13.16 -6.05
N CYS A 83 -8.35 12.43 -5.06
CA CYS A 83 -6.97 11.95 -5.02
C CYS A 83 -6.74 10.62 -5.74
N HIS A 84 -7.73 10.09 -6.43
CA HIS A 84 -7.63 8.79 -7.13
C HIS A 84 -6.78 8.82 -8.41
N LYS A 85 -6.08 9.90 -8.67
CA LYS A 85 -5.31 10.05 -9.91
C LYS A 85 -3.90 9.47 -9.86
N HIS A 86 -3.45 9.03 -8.70
CA HIS A 86 -2.12 8.45 -8.57
C HIS A 86 -2.21 6.92 -8.52
N ILE A 87 -2.18 6.32 -9.70
CA ILE A 87 -2.11 4.88 -9.80
C ILE A 87 -0.65 4.46 -9.71
N CYS A 88 -0.32 3.68 -8.71
CA CYS A 88 1.03 3.17 -8.52
C CYS A 88 1.14 1.75 -9.05
N PHE A 89 2.16 1.48 -9.84
CA PHE A 89 2.42 0.17 -10.40
C PHE A 89 3.60 -0.46 -9.68
N HIS A 90 3.56 -1.78 -9.55
CA HIS A 90 4.64 -2.54 -8.95
C HIS A 90 5.44 -3.25 -10.03
N CYS A 91 6.76 -3.03 -10.02
CA CYS A 91 7.69 -3.69 -10.93
C CYS A 91 8.65 -4.53 -10.08
N LYS A 92 8.75 -5.81 -10.38
CA LYS A 92 9.62 -6.73 -9.63
C LYS A 92 10.79 -7.16 -10.50
N CYS A 93 12.01 -6.99 -9.97
CA CYS A 93 13.21 -7.49 -10.63
C CYS A 93 13.35 -8.99 -10.42
N GLU A 94 13.47 -9.73 -11.51
CA GLU A 94 13.61 -11.19 -11.45
C GLU A 94 14.96 -11.65 -10.93
N LYS A 95 15.99 -10.79 -11.00
CA LYS A 95 17.32 -11.13 -10.53
C LYS A 95 17.52 -10.90 -9.02
N CYS A 96 17.22 -9.70 -8.53
CA CYS A 96 17.46 -9.34 -7.13
C CYS A 96 16.21 -9.36 -6.26
N GLY A 97 15.02 -9.52 -6.86
CA GLY A 97 13.76 -9.54 -6.13
C GLY A 97 13.26 -8.17 -5.65
N LYS A 98 13.97 -7.10 -6.00
CA LYS A 98 13.60 -5.74 -5.63
C LYS A 98 12.25 -5.38 -6.22
N VAL A 99 11.38 -4.75 -5.41
CA VAL A 99 10.11 -4.23 -5.87
C VAL A 99 10.21 -2.72 -6.00
N ILE A 100 9.89 -2.22 -7.19
CA ILE A 100 9.94 -0.80 -7.51
C ILE A 100 8.50 -0.30 -7.63
N HIS A 101 8.19 0.80 -6.95
CA HIS A 101 6.90 1.48 -7.05
C HIS A 101 7.01 2.54 -8.13
N LEU A 102 6.21 2.40 -9.17
CA LEU A 102 6.27 3.25 -10.34
C LEU A 102 4.98 4.06 -10.51
N GLU A 103 5.11 5.37 -10.56
CA GLU A 103 4.03 6.26 -10.93
C GLU A 103 4.29 6.72 -12.37
N CYS A 104 3.39 6.39 -13.27
CA CYS A 104 3.58 6.70 -14.69
C CYS A 104 2.25 7.10 -15.33
N GLY A 105 2.18 8.33 -15.84
CA GLY A 105 0.99 8.84 -16.48
C GLY A 105 0.61 8.09 -17.75
N GLU A 106 1.59 7.61 -18.50
CA GLU A 106 1.35 6.82 -19.71
C GLU A 106 0.66 5.49 -19.40
N MET A 107 1.02 4.85 -18.28
CA MET A 107 0.37 3.62 -17.85
C MET A 107 -1.06 3.87 -17.41
N THR A 108 -1.32 5.01 -16.80
CA THR A 108 -2.68 5.43 -16.44
C THR A 108 -3.53 5.61 -17.70
N HIS A 109 -2.99 6.23 -18.72
CA HIS A 109 -3.67 6.38 -20.02
C HIS A 109 -3.92 5.03 -20.70
N LEU A 110 -2.99 4.11 -20.57
CA LEU A 110 -3.16 2.76 -21.11
C LEU A 110 -4.36 2.06 -20.44
N GLY A 111 -4.50 2.21 -19.13
CA GLY A 111 -5.62 1.66 -18.38
C GLY A 111 -6.96 2.26 -18.84
N GLU A 112 -7.00 3.57 -19.08
CA GLU A 112 -8.17 4.27 -19.61
C GLU A 112 -8.50 3.76 -21.01
N HIS A 113 -7.50 3.59 -21.87
CA HIS A 113 -7.66 3.06 -23.22
C HIS A 113 -8.26 1.66 -23.20
N MET A 114 -7.77 0.78 -22.32
CA MET A 114 -8.28 -0.58 -22.21
C MET A 114 -9.75 -0.59 -21.80
N LEU A 115 -10.16 0.32 -20.93
CA LEU A 115 -11.55 0.42 -20.51
C LEU A 115 -12.44 0.98 -21.61
N GLU A 116 -12.05 2.08 -22.24
CA GLU A 116 -12.85 2.77 -23.24
C GLU A 116 -12.94 2.02 -24.56
N ASP A 117 -11.81 1.53 -25.06
CA ASP A 117 -11.75 0.91 -26.40
C ASP A 117 -11.98 -0.61 -26.38
N HIS A 118 -11.67 -1.27 -25.27
CA HIS A 118 -11.76 -2.73 -25.18
C HIS A 118 -12.73 -3.22 -24.09
N GLY A 119 -13.33 -2.31 -23.33
CA GLY A 119 -14.31 -2.66 -22.30
C GLY A 119 -13.73 -3.46 -21.15
N PHE A 120 -12.42 -3.35 -20.92
CA PHE A 120 -11.73 -4.11 -19.90
C PHE A 120 -11.19 -3.18 -18.81
N GLN A 121 -11.67 -3.38 -17.58
CA GLN A 121 -11.18 -2.65 -16.42
C GLN A 121 -10.02 -3.40 -15.77
N TRP A 122 -8.85 -2.79 -15.82
CA TRP A 122 -7.62 -3.37 -15.29
C TRP A 122 -7.56 -3.18 -13.77
N ASP A 123 -7.24 -4.24 -13.04
CA ASP A 123 -7.05 -4.18 -11.59
C ASP A 123 -5.57 -3.85 -11.27
N PHE A 124 -5.29 -2.59 -11.01
CA PHE A 124 -3.95 -2.09 -10.73
C PHE A 124 -3.39 -2.61 -9.41
N THR A 125 -4.25 -2.94 -8.44
CA THR A 125 -3.81 -3.39 -7.12
C THR A 125 -3.22 -4.78 -7.15
N ARG A 126 -3.49 -5.54 -8.21
CA ARG A 126 -3.03 -6.92 -8.37
C ARG A 126 -2.08 -7.09 -9.56
N THR A 127 -1.68 -6.00 -10.19
CA THR A 127 -0.82 -6.03 -11.37
C THR A 127 0.63 -5.86 -10.97
N VAL A 128 1.48 -6.78 -11.40
CA VAL A 128 2.92 -6.74 -11.18
C VAL A 128 3.62 -6.95 -12.51
N PHE A 129 4.55 -6.04 -12.83
CA PHE A 129 5.39 -6.17 -14.02
C PHE A 129 6.71 -6.83 -13.62
N TYR A 130 7.11 -7.84 -14.35
CA TYR A 130 8.36 -8.56 -14.09
C TYR A 130 9.40 -8.15 -15.13
N GLY A 131 10.61 -7.93 -14.68
CA GLY A 131 11.71 -7.53 -15.55
C GLY A 131 13.01 -7.47 -14.79
N ILE A 132 13.96 -6.68 -15.28
CA ILE A 132 15.28 -6.55 -14.70
C ILE A 132 15.50 -5.08 -14.32
N CYS A 133 15.87 -4.81 -13.08
CA CYS A 133 16.11 -3.46 -12.62
C CYS A 133 17.39 -2.89 -13.24
N GLU A 134 17.54 -1.57 -13.15
CA GLU A 134 18.69 -0.86 -13.73
C GLU A 134 20.03 -1.39 -13.21
N GLU A 135 20.12 -1.63 -11.91
CA GLU A 135 21.34 -2.14 -11.27
C GLU A 135 21.73 -3.53 -11.80
N CYS A 136 20.73 -4.42 -11.96
CA CYS A 136 20.98 -5.78 -12.44
C CYS A 136 21.23 -5.83 -13.95
N ARG A 137 20.66 -4.90 -14.70
CA ARG A 137 20.84 -4.83 -16.15
C ARG A 137 22.24 -4.42 -16.55
N GLY A 138 22.90 -3.64 -15.69
CA GLY A 138 24.28 -3.19 -15.94
C GLY A 138 25.36 -4.20 -15.57
N LYS A 139 24.99 -5.39 -15.10
CA LYS A 139 25.94 -6.43 -14.67
C LYS A 139 25.99 -7.59 -15.64
#